data_a593bb48ca732c9bb65604c3254a59a1
#
_entry.id   a593bb48ca732c9bb65604c3254a59a1
#
_cell.length_a   1.000
_cell.length_b   1.000
_cell.length_c   1.000
_cell.angle_alpha   90.00
_cell.angle_beta   90.00
_cell.angle_gamma   90.00
#
_symmetry.space_group_name_H-M   'P 1'
#
loop_
_entity.id
_entity.type
_entity.pdbx_description
1 polymer ?
#
loop_
_entity_poly.entity_id
_entity_poly.type
_entity_poly.pdbx_seq_one_letter_code
_entity_poly.pdbx_strand_id
1 'polypeptide(L)'
;MTVQNANATDGSTSNAQDIQEDKPSVSSTEEADNVAADTASRHGAATTARQWQVLSQLQRNRWVGTTHIYEQLKLAGFDISLRTVQRDLNALAKRFPIEKNNANPQGWRWKDDAPLQSLPHMNLSQAVAFNMVEANLTQLLPPAILDELFPWFDLARRQLKNSKVTHSWIDRVRIETATQPLIAPHIDLDSKDNIYHALFYQLQIKACYTRSNKSEASEYILNPIAIIQRGVIIYLLATRTDDPEAIIRTFALHRFASVEILKSTALTPENFHLDSYLDAGSMGFTHPLLSQLPDHGKNTAIELKFTTRAGKSLTESKLSDDQTVMFNDDDTLTIHATVNLTSQLVWWLRGFGKGLLDAKPQLLHQVVLDKQLDDEQ
;
A
#
# COMPACT_ATOMS: atom_id res chain seq x y z
N MET A 1 63.86 8.36 17.34
CA MET A 1 65.12 7.83 16.76
C MET A 1 65.07 8.13 15.30
N THR A 2 65.60 9.28 14.90
CA THR A 2 67.01 9.47 14.53
C THR A 2 67.25 8.86 13.14
N VAL A 3 67.37 9.63 12.15
CA VAL A 3 68.47 10.46 11.61
C VAL A 3 68.76 10.02 10.18
N GLN A 4 68.62 10.92 9.25
CA GLN A 4 69.64 11.68 8.50
C GLN A 4 70.26 10.94 7.29
N ASN A 5 70.20 11.66 6.20
CA ASN A 5 71.22 12.43 5.44
C ASN A 5 72.05 11.54 4.50
N ALA A 6 72.57 11.96 3.40
CA ALA A 6 72.92 13.22 2.78
C ALA A 6 73.48 12.93 1.36
N ASN A 7 73.39 13.92 0.46
CA ASN A 7 74.45 14.50 -0.37
C ASN A 7 75.37 13.57 -1.21
N ALA A 8 75.84 13.90 -2.34
CA ALA A 8 76.11 15.13 -3.07
C ALA A 8 76.74 14.80 -4.43
N THR A 9 76.66 15.79 -5.32
CA THR A 9 77.69 16.30 -6.27
C THR A 9 78.30 15.31 -7.28
N ASP A 10 78.55 15.62 -8.47
CA ASP A 10 79.08 16.77 -9.17
C ASP A 10 79.36 16.45 -10.66
N GLY A 11 79.33 17.40 -11.49
CA GLY A 11 80.37 17.59 -12.47
C GLY A 11 80.06 17.45 -13.96
N SER A 12 79.82 18.55 -14.54
CA SER A 12 80.52 19.23 -15.62
C SER A 12 80.39 18.77 -17.08
N THR A 13 80.04 19.75 -17.83
CA THR A 13 80.57 20.34 -19.08
C THR A 13 80.24 19.76 -20.44
N SER A 14 79.62 20.67 -21.18
CA SER A 14 79.85 21.11 -22.56
C SER A 14 79.53 20.20 -23.72
N ASN A 15 78.68 20.54 -24.59
CA ASN A 15 78.98 21.26 -25.85
C ASN A 15 77.72 21.55 -26.67
N ALA A 16 77.69 22.71 -27.25
CA ALA A 16 76.70 23.20 -28.19
C ALA A 16 76.72 22.45 -29.53
N GLN A 17 75.54 22.21 -30.08
CA GLN A 17 75.33 22.31 -31.54
C GLN A 17 73.86 22.62 -31.83
N ASP A 18 73.66 23.73 -32.55
CA ASP A 18 72.45 24.13 -33.18
C ASP A 18 71.79 23.03 -34.06
N ILE A 19 70.54 22.73 -33.76
CA ILE A 19 69.65 22.23 -34.80
C ILE A 19 68.31 22.98 -34.66
N GLN A 20 68.03 23.82 -35.65
CA GLN A 20 66.76 24.43 -35.94
C GLN A 20 65.78 23.32 -36.29
N GLU A 21 64.73 23.10 -35.47
CA GLU A 21 63.58 22.33 -35.87
C GLU A 21 62.32 23.15 -35.75
N ASP A 22 61.65 23.15 -36.88
CA ASP A 22 60.37 23.74 -37.22
C ASP A 22 59.30 23.43 -36.15
N LYS A 23 58.68 24.46 -35.59
CA LYS A 23 57.42 24.39 -34.84
C LYS A 23 56.27 24.32 -35.85
N PRO A 24 55.44 23.26 -35.84
CA PRO A 24 54.17 23.36 -36.54
C PRO A 24 53.27 24.29 -35.74
N SER A 25 52.82 25.33 -36.37
CA SER A 25 51.75 26.22 -35.92
C SER A 25 50.47 25.44 -35.83
N VAL A 26 50.14 24.94 -34.65
CA VAL A 26 48.79 24.41 -34.33
C VAL A 26 47.85 25.58 -34.37
N SER A 27 46.90 25.53 -35.30
CA SER A 27 46.00 26.60 -35.65
C SER A 27 45.10 26.94 -34.45
N SER A 28 45.04 28.22 -34.12
CA SER A 28 44.17 28.86 -33.14
C SER A 28 42.67 28.66 -33.42
N THR A 29 42.29 28.02 -34.51
CA THR A 29 40.94 27.66 -34.91
C THR A 29 40.42 26.36 -34.24
N GLU A 30 41.27 25.34 -34.03
CA GLU A 30 40.83 24.08 -33.40
C GLU A 30 40.58 24.20 -31.88
N GLU A 31 41.35 25.05 -31.19
CA GLU A 31 41.08 25.36 -29.77
C GLU A 31 39.80 26.17 -29.56
N ALA A 32 39.51 27.12 -30.47
CA ALA A 32 38.29 27.93 -30.44
C ALA A 32 37.02 27.06 -30.72
N ASP A 33 37.11 26.14 -31.67
CA ASP A 33 36.01 25.22 -32.01
C ASP A 33 35.73 24.18 -30.89
N ASN A 34 36.77 23.68 -30.20
CA ASN A 34 36.63 22.79 -29.07
C ASN A 34 36.02 23.48 -27.83
N VAL A 35 36.39 24.72 -27.54
CA VAL A 35 35.82 25.53 -26.45
C VAL A 35 34.38 25.92 -26.77
N ALA A 36 34.04 26.20 -28.02
CA ALA A 36 32.67 26.48 -28.45
C ALA A 36 31.78 25.24 -28.40
N ALA A 37 32.29 24.05 -28.74
CA ALA A 37 31.60 22.77 -28.64
C ALA A 37 31.36 22.37 -27.18
N ASP A 38 32.31 22.55 -26.29
CA ASP A 38 32.17 22.25 -24.84
C ASP A 38 31.19 23.22 -24.16
N THR A 39 31.21 24.49 -24.50
CA THR A 39 30.24 25.48 -24.01
C THR A 39 28.83 25.20 -24.53
N ALA A 40 28.66 24.82 -25.79
CA ALA A 40 27.36 24.44 -26.35
C ALA A 40 26.81 23.15 -25.68
N SER A 41 27.66 22.17 -25.41
CA SER A 41 27.31 20.93 -24.69
C SER A 41 26.86 21.22 -23.26
N ARG A 42 27.56 22.06 -22.53
CA ARG A 42 27.18 22.47 -21.15
C ARG A 42 25.86 23.26 -21.12
N HIS A 43 25.63 24.14 -22.08
CA HIS A 43 24.35 24.86 -22.20
C HIS A 43 23.19 23.91 -22.56
N GLY A 44 23.43 22.92 -23.39
CA GLY A 44 22.45 21.89 -23.73
C GLY A 44 22.05 21.04 -22.49
N ALA A 45 23.05 20.59 -21.73
CA ALA A 45 22.81 19.81 -20.51
C ALA A 45 22.05 20.63 -19.45
N ALA A 46 22.42 21.89 -19.23
CA ALA A 46 21.72 22.78 -18.29
C ALA A 46 20.27 23.06 -18.72
N THR A 47 20.01 23.20 -20.04
CA THR A 47 18.65 23.35 -20.56
C THR A 47 17.82 22.11 -20.36
N THR A 48 18.37 20.94 -20.65
CA THR A 48 17.69 19.65 -20.46
C THR A 48 17.35 19.40 -18.96
N ALA A 49 18.30 19.67 -18.07
CA ALA A 49 18.08 19.54 -16.62
C ALA A 49 16.96 20.49 -16.16
N ARG A 50 16.93 21.71 -16.62
CA ARG A 50 15.89 22.68 -16.32
C ARG A 50 14.53 22.26 -16.85
N GLN A 51 14.44 21.82 -18.10
CA GLN A 51 13.19 21.36 -18.72
C GLN A 51 12.65 20.13 -18.03
N TRP A 52 13.51 19.22 -17.58
CA TRP A 52 13.14 18.10 -16.76
C TRP A 52 12.55 18.53 -15.42
N GLN A 53 13.17 19.50 -14.76
CA GLN A 53 12.67 20.06 -13.51
C GLN A 53 11.32 20.78 -13.69
N VAL A 54 11.06 21.42 -14.83
CA VAL A 54 9.75 21.97 -15.17
C VAL A 54 8.69 20.88 -15.26
N LEU A 55 8.95 19.78 -15.99
CA LEU A 55 8.02 18.68 -16.16
C LEU A 55 7.70 17.99 -14.83
N SER A 56 8.68 17.85 -13.93
CA SER A 56 8.50 17.21 -12.63
C SER A 56 7.57 17.97 -11.69
N GLN A 57 7.36 19.27 -11.89
CA GLN A 57 6.46 20.09 -11.08
C GLN A 57 5.02 20.07 -11.56
N LEU A 58 4.75 19.62 -12.80
CA LEU A 58 3.41 19.57 -13.34
C LEU A 58 2.61 18.39 -12.75
N GLN A 59 1.36 18.65 -12.42
CA GLN A 59 0.41 17.67 -11.87
C GLN A 59 -0.72 17.43 -12.87
N ARG A 60 -1.41 16.27 -12.78
CA ARG A 60 -2.61 16.00 -13.60
C ARG A 60 -3.84 16.72 -13.08
N ASN A 61 -4.06 16.62 -11.79
CA ASN A 61 -5.31 17.04 -11.15
C ASN A 61 -5.29 18.52 -10.70
N ARG A 62 -4.19 19.23 -10.93
CA ARG A 62 -4.04 20.61 -10.47
C ARG A 62 -3.29 21.45 -11.46
N TRP A 63 -3.80 22.66 -11.71
CA TRP A 63 -3.10 23.68 -12.48
C TRP A 63 -1.97 24.29 -11.67
N VAL A 64 -0.76 24.24 -12.18
CA VAL A 64 0.44 24.82 -11.58
C VAL A 64 0.76 26.12 -12.29
N GLY A 65 0.76 27.22 -11.55
CA GLY A 65 1.01 28.57 -12.11
C GLY A 65 2.45 28.73 -12.58
N THR A 66 2.64 29.42 -13.71
CA THR A 66 3.98 29.65 -14.28
C THR A 66 4.92 30.42 -13.32
N THR A 67 4.37 31.32 -12.49
CA THR A 67 5.15 32.04 -11.48
C THR A 67 5.65 31.08 -10.40
N HIS A 68 4.81 30.15 -9.96
CA HIS A 68 5.21 29.13 -8.98
C HIS A 68 6.35 28.24 -9.52
N ILE A 69 6.23 27.77 -10.77
CA ILE A 69 7.29 26.99 -11.43
C ILE A 69 8.61 27.80 -11.48
N TYR A 70 8.53 29.08 -11.81
CA TYR A 70 9.69 29.97 -11.82
C TYR A 70 10.37 30.07 -10.44
N GLU A 71 9.58 30.27 -9.38
CA GLU A 71 10.08 30.36 -8.00
C GLU A 71 10.78 29.07 -7.57
N GLN A 72 10.18 27.92 -7.86
CA GLN A 72 10.76 26.63 -7.54
C GLN A 72 12.06 26.36 -8.31
N LEU A 73 12.15 26.77 -9.57
CA LEU A 73 13.39 26.67 -10.36
C LEU A 73 14.50 27.57 -9.81
N LYS A 74 14.16 28.76 -9.33
CA LYS A 74 15.12 29.65 -8.64
C LYS A 74 15.64 29.01 -7.34
N LEU A 75 14.75 28.42 -6.54
CA LEU A 75 15.14 27.70 -5.33
C LEU A 75 16.02 26.47 -5.62
N ALA A 76 15.81 25.83 -6.78
CA ALA A 76 16.65 24.75 -7.27
C ALA A 76 17.99 25.18 -7.88
N GLY A 77 18.30 26.48 -7.85
CA GLY A 77 19.61 27.03 -8.29
C GLY A 77 19.67 27.39 -9.77
N PHE A 78 18.54 27.43 -10.50
CA PHE A 78 18.54 27.88 -11.91
C PHE A 78 18.43 29.43 -11.99
N ASP A 79 19.45 30.06 -12.52
CA ASP A 79 19.43 31.53 -12.80
C ASP A 79 18.76 31.79 -14.14
N ILE A 80 17.44 32.00 -14.12
CA ILE A 80 16.62 32.16 -15.31
C ILE A 80 15.54 33.24 -15.12
N SER A 81 14.97 33.72 -16.23
CA SER A 81 13.84 34.64 -16.21
C SER A 81 12.50 33.92 -16.35
N LEU A 82 11.41 34.55 -15.91
CA LEU A 82 10.04 34.06 -16.11
C LEU A 82 9.73 33.82 -17.61
N ARG A 83 10.25 34.66 -18.50
CA ARG A 83 10.12 34.50 -19.95
C ARG A 83 10.78 33.20 -20.45
N THR A 84 11.88 32.80 -19.85
CA THR A 84 12.56 31.55 -20.18
C THR A 84 11.69 30.37 -19.80
N VAL A 85 11.07 30.36 -18.58
CA VAL A 85 10.13 29.32 -18.14
C VAL A 85 8.93 29.23 -19.08
N GLN A 86 8.34 30.36 -19.48
CA GLN A 86 7.22 30.35 -20.42
C GLN A 86 7.60 29.77 -21.78
N ARG A 87 8.82 30.10 -22.28
CA ARG A 87 9.33 29.54 -23.53
C ARG A 87 9.54 28.02 -23.41
N ASP A 88 10.12 27.57 -22.32
CA ASP A 88 10.34 26.15 -22.07
C ASP A 88 9.02 25.37 -21.97
N LEU A 89 8.02 25.87 -21.26
CA LEU A 89 6.68 25.25 -21.15
C LEU A 89 6.00 25.15 -22.52
N ASN A 90 6.06 26.20 -23.34
CA ASN A 90 5.51 26.17 -24.70
C ASN A 90 6.29 25.21 -25.63
N ALA A 91 7.61 25.06 -25.45
CA ALA A 91 8.41 24.09 -26.19
C ALA A 91 8.10 22.65 -25.76
N LEU A 92 7.95 22.42 -24.47
CA LEU A 92 7.59 21.12 -23.89
C LEU A 92 6.19 20.69 -24.30
N ALA A 93 5.22 21.60 -24.37
CA ALA A 93 3.84 21.31 -24.81
C ALA A 93 3.73 20.76 -26.24
N LYS A 94 4.78 21.00 -27.10
CA LYS A 94 4.84 20.43 -28.44
C LYS A 94 5.31 18.97 -28.46
N ARG A 95 5.93 18.48 -27.38
CA ARG A 95 6.57 17.15 -27.29
C ARG A 95 5.94 16.26 -26.25
N PHE A 96 5.36 16.85 -25.21
CA PHE A 96 4.74 16.17 -24.09
C PHE A 96 3.25 16.52 -24.00
N PRO A 97 2.40 15.61 -23.54
CA PRO A 97 0.97 15.84 -23.40
C PRO A 97 0.67 16.72 -22.18
N ILE A 98 1.16 17.94 -22.20
CA ILE A 98 0.84 18.99 -21.22
C ILE A 98 -0.08 20.03 -21.86
N GLU A 99 -0.90 20.68 -21.05
CA GLU A 99 -1.83 21.70 -21.48
C GLU A 99 -1.77 22.94 -20.56
N LYS A 100 -2.26 24.05 -21.10
CA LYS A 100 -2.37 25.32 -20.37
C LYS A 100 -3.82 25.75 -20.29
N ASN A 101 -4.19 26.44 -19.21
CA ASN A 101 -5.47 27.12 -19.13
C ASN A 101 -5.41 28.56 -19.66
N ASN A 102 -6.58 29.18 -19.78
CA ASN A 102 -6.71 30.59 -20.19
C ASN A 102 -6.84 31.54 -18.97
N ALA A 103 -6.50 31.08 -17.76
CA ALA A 103 -6.57 31.90 -16.55
C ALA A 103 -5.39 32.88 -16.46
N ASN A 104 -5.55 33.88 -15.62
CA ASN A 104 -4.48 34.81 -15.27
C ASN A 104 -4.28 34.79 -13.74
N PRO A 105 -3.13 34.31 -13.22
CA PRO A 105 -1.97 33.80 -13.95
C PRO A 105 -2.20 32.48 -14.66
N GLN A 106 -1.52 32.27 -15.79
CA GLN A 106 -1.63 31.05 -16.60
C GLN A 106 -1.10 29.84 -15.84
N GLY A 107 -1.91 28.77 -15.78
CA GLY A 107 -1.55 27.50 -15.19
C GLY A 107 -1.27 26.42 -16.24
N TRP A 108 -0.47 25.44 -15.86
CA TRP A 108 -0.08 24.30 -16.67
C TRP A 108 -0.32 22.99 -15.92
N ARG A 109 -0.69 21.92 -16.62
CA ARG A 109 -0.84 20.58 -16.07
C ARG A 109 -0.58 19.51 -17.13
N TRP A 110 -0.43 18.27 -16.70
CA TRP A 110 -0.52 17.12 -17.60
C TRP A 110 -1.97 16.94 -18.04
N LYS A 111 -2.19 16.57 -19.31
CA LYS A 111 -3.52 16.19 -19.81
C LYS A 111 -4.02 14.94 -19.08
N ASP A 112 -5.33 14.80 -18.97
CA ASP A 112 -5.95 13.68 -18.24
C ASP A 112 -5.66 12.34 -18.92
N ASP A 113 -5.50 12.29 -20.24
CA ASP A 113 -5.15 11.13 -21.06
C ASP A 113 -3.64 10.93 -21.25
N ALA A 114 -2.80 11.76 -20.63
CA ALA A 114 -1.34 11.61 -20.72
C ALA A 114 -0.91 10.22 -20.24
N PRO A 115 -0.03 9.49 -20.96
CA PRO A 115 0.53 8.25 -20.44
C PRO A 115 1.25 8.52 -19.11
N LEU A 116 1.15 7.58 -18.17
CA LEU A 116 1.89 7.63 -16.91
C LEU A 116 3.40 7.52 -17.22
N GLN A 117 4.02 8.64 -17.52
CA GLN A 117 5.48 8.68 -17.58
C GLN A 117 5.99 8.69 -16.15
N SER A 118 6.78 7.68 -15.83
CA SER A 118 7.51 7.60 -14.59
C SER A 118 8.52 8.73 -14.54
N LEU A 119 8.10 9.90 -14.07
CA LEU A 119 9.04 10.97 -13.77
C LEU A 119 9.91 10.51 -12.60
N PRO A 120 11.25 10.63 -12.67
CA PRO A 120 12.14 10.16 -11.61
C PRO A 120 12.05 10.97 -10.31
N HIS A 121 11.06 11.84 -10.17
CA HIS A 121 10.82 12.64 -8.99
C HIS A 121 9.50 12.25 -8.33
N MET A 122 9.61 11.45 -7.28
CA MET A 122 8.52 11.25 -6.34
C MET A 122 8.42 12.48 -5.44
N ASN A 123 7.25 13.11 -5.39
CA ASN A 123 7.01 14.18 -4.43
C ASN A 123 6.78 13.59 -3.02
N LEU A 124 6.83 14.46 -2.02
CA LEU A 124 6.76 14.06 -0.62
C LEU A 124 5.44 13.37 -0.26
N SER A 125 4.32 13.83 -0.80
CA SER A 125 3.01 13.21 -0.57
C SER A 125 2.92 11.82 -1.20
N GLN A 126 3.49 11.63 -2.39
CA GLN A 126 3.59 10.31 -3.02
C GLN A 126 4.49 9.38 -2.20
N ALA A 127 5.63 9.88 -1.69
CA ALA A 127 6.52 9.09 -0.85
C ALA A 127 5.82 8.63 0.44
N VAL A 128 5.02 9.48 1.08
CA VAL A 128 4.19 9.10 2.24
C VAL A 128 3.18 8.02 1.85
N ALA A 129 2.47 8.18 0.73
CA ALA A 129 1.49 7.20 0.27
C ALA A 129 2.13 5.84 -0.02
N PHE A 130 3.26 5.79 -0.75
CA PHE A 130 3.97 4.54 -1.01
C PHE A 130 4.49 3.88 0.27
N ASN A 131 4.97 4.66 1.24
CA ASN A 131 5.39 4.12 2.53
C ASN A 131 4.20 3.54 3.32
N MET A 132 3.02 4.17 3.28
CA MET A 132 1.81 3.61 3.91
C MET A 132 1.35 2.33 3.22
N VAL A 133 1.42 2.24 1.89
CA VAL A 133 1.16 1.01 1.13
C VAL A 133 2.13 -0.08 1.55
N GLU A 134 3.43 0.21 1.58
CA GLU A 134 4.45 -0.74 2.03
C GLU A 134 4.19 -1.26 3.44
N ALA A 135 3.86 -0.37 4.38
CA ALA A 135 3.65 -0.72 5.77
C ALA A 135 2.38 -1.55 6.04
N ASN A 136 1.31 -1.37 5.24
CA ASN A 136 -0.01 -1.91 5.56
C ASN A 136 -0.54 -2.93 4.54
N LEU A 137 -0.13 -2.85 3.28
CA LEU A 137 -0.70 -3.65 2.19
C LEU A 137 0.24 -4.69 1.58
N THR A 138 1.53 -4.70 1.96
CA THR A 138 2.53 -5.64 1.40
C THR A 138 2.11 -7.09 1.52
N GLN A 139 1.41 -7.45 2.60
CA GLN A 139 0.95 -8.82 2.82
C GLN A 139 -0.20 -9.23 1.88
N LEU A 140 -0.95 -8.26 1.35
CA LEU A 140 -2.10 -8.49 0.47
C LEU A 140 -1.77 -8.39 -1.01
N LEU A 141 -0.59 -7.85 -1.35
CA LEU A 141 -0.17 -7.70 -2.74
C LEU A 141 0.51 -8.96 -3.25
N PRO A 142 0.23 -9.38 -4.51
CA PRO A 142 0.94 -10.45 -5.19
C PRO A 142 2.45 -10.13 -5.29
N PRO A 143 3.34 -11.14 -5.19
CA PRO A 143 4.77 -10.96 -5.29
C PRO A 143 5.22 -10.23 -6.56
N ALA A 144 4.66 -10.58 -7.71
CA ALA A 144 4.96 -9.93 -8.98
C ALA A 144 4.68 -8.42 -8.95
N ILE A 145 3.61 -8.00 -8.27
CA ILE A 145 3.29 -6.56 -8.08
C ILE A 145 4.26 -5.93 -7.08
N LEU A 146 4.65 -6.66 -6.03
CA LEU A 146 5.64 -6.18 -5.05
C LEU A 146 6.99 -5.94 -5.69
N ASP A 147 7.45 -6.83 -6.57
CA ASP A 147 8.70 -6.68 -7.32
C ASP A 147 8.69 -5.43 -8.21
N GLU A 148 7.57 -5.15 -8.88
CA GLU A 148 7.39 -3.92 -9.66
C GLU A 148 7.34 -2.66 -8.78
N LEU A 149 6.78 -2.76 -7.57
CA LEU A 149 6.67 -1.64 -6.63
C LEU A 149 7.92 -1.41 -5.80
N PHE A 150 8.79 -2.42 -5.66
CA PHE A 150 10.00 -2.32 -4.81
C PHE A 150 10.90 -1.11 -5.11
N PRO A 151 11.19 -0.74 -6.38
CA PRO A 151 11.96 0.46 -6.69
C PRO A 151 11.27 1.75 -6.21
N TRP A 152 9.93 1.77 -6.22
CA TRP A 152 9.14 2.90 -5.74
C TRP A 152 9.13 3.00 -4.22
N PHE A 153 9.06 1.88 -3.51
CA PHE A 153 9.20 1.84 -2.06
C PHE A 153 10.58 2.31 -1.62
N ASP A 154 11.64 1.88 -2.32
CA ASP A 154 12.99 2.31 -2.03
C ASP A 154 13.18 3.83 -2.29
N LEU A 155 12.64 4.33 -3.41
CA LEU A 155 12.65 5.76 -3.71
C LEU A 155 11.87 6.56 -2.66
N ALA A 156 10.70 6.06 -2.22
CA ALA A 156 9.89 6.66 -1.17
C ALA A 156 10.66 6.76 0.14
N ARG A 157 11.29 5.67 0.58
CA ARG A 157 12.12 5.64 1.81
C ARG A 157 13.27 6.65 1.75
N ARG A 158 13.97 6.75 0.61
CA ARG A 158 15.07 7.72 0.42
C ARG A 158 14.54 9.16 0.48
N GLN A 159 13.43 9.45 -0.19
CA GLN A 159 12.82 10.78 -0.19
C GLN A 159 12.37 11.21 1.19
N LEU A 160 11.75 10.32 1.96
CA LEU A 160 11.31 10.56 3.33
C LEU A 160 12.47 10.74 4.30
N LYS A 161 13.53 9.96 4.17
CA LYS A 161 14.75 10.06 5.00
C LYS A 161 15.43 11.43 4.87
N ASN A 162 15.37 12.04 3.69
CA ASN A 162 15.97 13.34 3.41
C ASN A 162 15.12 14.53 3.86
N SER A 163 13.86 14.30 4.27
CA SER A 163 12.93 15.35 4.68
C SER A 163 12.69 15.34 6.19
N LYS A 164 13.13 16.40 6.87
CA LYS A 164 12.90 16.56 8.31
C LYS A 164 11.41 16.65 8.71
N VAL A 165 10.56 17.16 7.82
CA VAL A 165 9.13 17.40 8.09
C VAL A 165 8.33 16.11 8.03
N THR A 166 8.60 15.24 7.07
CA THR A 166 7.85 14.00 6.85
C THR A 166 8.27 12.85 7.74
N HIS A 167 9.52 12.82 8.19
CA HIS A 167 9.96 11.84 9.19
C HIS A 167 9.05 11.91 10.43
N SER A 168 8.74 13.14 10.87
CA SER A 168 7.84 13.36 12.01
C SER A 168 6.40 12.92 11.75
N TRP A 169 5.89 12.97 10.50
CA TRP A 169 4.49 12.61 10.20
C TRP A 169 4.29 11.09 10.17
N ILE A 170 5.19 10.36 9.52
CA ILE A 170 5.14 8.89 9.43
C ILE A 170 5.21 8.25 10.82
N ASP A 171 6.02 8.83 11.73
CA ASP A 171 6.14 8.32 13.09
C ASP A 171 4.90 8.62 13.96
N ARG A 172 4.01 9.51 13.52
CA ARG A 172 2.81 9.94 14.25
C ARG A 172 1.52 9.31 13.75
N VAL A 173 1.54 8.59 12.63
CA VAL A 173 0.34 7.97 12.05
C VAL A 173 0.53 6.46 12.06
N ARG A 174 -0.39 5.75 12.71
CA ARG A 174 -0.42 4.28 12.78
C ARG A 174 -1.85 3.79 12.63
N ILE A 175 -1.98 2.61 12.04
CA ILE A 175 -3.22 1.83 12.09
C ILE A 175 -3.09 0.90 13.28
N GLU A 176 -3.97 1.06 14.26
CA GLU A 176 -4.03 0.22 15.45
C GLU A 176 -5.26 -0.68 15.37
N THR A 177 -5.12 -1.94 15.72
CA THR A 177 -6.26 -2.87 15.76
C THR A 177 -7.07 -2.64 17.03
N ALA A 178 -8.40 -2.64 16.93
CA ALA A 178 -9.29 -2.49 18.08
C ALA A 178 -9.29 -3.71 19.04
N THR A 179 -8.59 -4.78 18.67
CA THR A 179 -8.48 -6.03 19.45
C THR A 179 -7.09 -6.17 20.04
N GLN A 180 -6.91 -7.15 20.96
CA GLN A 180 -5.61 -7.50 21.51
C GLN A 180 -4.58 -7.69 20.38
N PRO A 181 -3.43 -7.00 20.42
CA PRO A 181 -2.37 -7.18 19.45
C PRO A 181 -1.83 -8.62 19.50
N LEU A 182 -1.84 -9.29 18.34
CA LEU A 182 -1.30 -10.63 18.18
C LEU A 182 -0.12 -10.58 17.21
N ILE A 183 0.81 -11.52 17.39
CA ILE A 183 1.90 -11.73 16.44
C ILE A 183 1.36 -12.55 15.27
N ALA A 184 1.63 -12.09 14.05
CA ALA A 184 1.23 -12.81 12.84
C ALA A 184 1.91 -14.18 12.78
N PRO A 185 1.18 -15.25 12.45
CA PRO A 185 1.79 -16.56 12.26
C PRO A 185 2.70 -16.57 11.04
N HIS A 186 3.72 -17.41 11.09
CA HIS A 186 4.62 -17.61 9.93
C HIS A 186 3.85 -18.24 8.77
N ILE A 187 3.99 -17.67 7.57
CA ILE A 187 3.44 -18.22 6.33
C ILE A 187 4.61 -18.64 5.46
N ASP A 188 4.54 -19.86 4.91
CA ASP A 188 5.51 -20.32 3.93
C ASP A 188 5.45 -19.46 2.67
N LEU A 189 6.58 -18.89 2.26
CA LEU A 189 6.64 -17.91 1.17
C LEU A 189 6.28 -18.53 -0.18
N ASP A 190 6.78 -19.74 -0.46
CA ASP A 190 6.51 -20.42 -1.72
C ASP A 190 5.02 -20.76 -1.85
N SER A 191 4.40 -21.24 -0.77
CA SER A 191 2.96 -21.50 -0.73
C SER A 191 2.14 -20.22 -0.90
N LYS A 192 2.56 -19.13 -0.26
CA LYS A 192 1.92 -17.82 -0.43
C LYS A 192 1.99 -17.37 -1.88
N ASP A 193 3.16 -17.38 -2.47
CA ASP A 193 3.41 -16.91 -3.83
C ASP A 193 2.61 -17.72 -4.85
N ASN A 194 2.58 -19.05 -4.68
CA ASN A 194 1.79 -19.93 -5.53
C ASN A 194 0.27 -19.68 -5.40
N ILE A 195 -0.24 -19.41 -4.19
CA ILE A 195 -1.66 -19.05 -3.98
C ILE A 195 -1.99 -17.73 -4.68
N TYR A 196 -1.16 -16.70 -4.50
CA TYR A 196 -1.40 -15.39 -5.13
C TYR A 196 -1.31 -15.46 -6.65
N HIS A 197 -0.34 -16.20 -7.18
CA HIS A 197 -0.21 -16.45 -8.61
C HIS A 197 -1.44 -17.19 -9.16
N ALA A 198 -1.86 -18.25 -8.50
CA ALA A 198 -3.03 -19.03 -8.91
C ALA A 198 -4.31 -18.20 -8.87
N LEU A 199 -4.48 -17.35 -7.85
CA LEU A 199 -5.62 -16.44 -7.76
C LEU A 199 -5.60 -15.40 -8.91
N PHE A 200 -4.43 -14.82 -9.19
CA PHE A 200 -4.29 -13.79 -10.23
C PHE A 200 -4.58 -14.34 -11.64
N TYR A 201 -4.11 -15.55 -11.93
CA TYR A 201 -4.29 -16.21 -13.23
C TYR A 201 -5.50 -17.16 -13.29
N GLN A 202 -6.32 -17.19 -12.23
CA GLN A 202 -7.50 -18.05 -12.12
C GLN A 202 -7.18 -19.53 -12.35
N LEU A 203 -6.16 -20.04 -11.67
CA LEU A 203 -5.70 -21.43 -11.78
C LEU A 203 -6.07 -22.22 -10.53
N GLN A 204 -6.28 -23.54 -10.70
CA GLN A 204 -6.43 -24.46 -9.58
C GLN A 204 -5.09 -24.68 -8.87
N ILE A 205 -5.18 -25.03 -7.59
CA ILE A 205 -4.02 -25.43 -6.80
C ILE A 205 -4.22 -26.83 -6.18
N LYS A 206 -3.14 -27.59 -6.14
CA LYS A 206 -3.01 -28.79 -5.30
C LYS A 206 -2.31 -28.37 -4.02
N ALA A 207 -2.95 -28.57 -2.87
CA ALA A 207 -2.49 -28.04 -1.62
C ALA A 207 -2.49 -29.11 -0.51
N CYS A 208 -1.41 -29.13 0.27
CA CYS A 208 -1.31 -29.89 1.49
C CYS A 208 -1.67 -28.94 2.67
N TYR A 209 -2.77 -29.20 3.37
CA TYR A 209 -3.35 -28.30 4.36
C TYR A 209 -3.69 -28.98 5.67
N THR A 210 -3.31 -28.37 6.80
CA THR A 210 -3.62 -28.85 8.14
C THR A 210 -4.82 -28.10 8.70
N ARG A 211 -5.92 -28.80 9.00
CA ARG A 211 -7.10 -28.20 9.64
C ARG A 211 -6.83 -27.89 11.12
N SER A 212 -7.54 -26.89 11.67
CA SER A 212 -7.37 -26.47 13.08
C SER A 212 -7.61 -27.58 14.11
N ASN A 213 -8.47 -28.53 13.79
CA ASN A 213 -8.86 -29.64 14.66
C ASN A 213 -8.17 -30.96 14.33
N LYS A 214 -7.14 -30.95 13.48
CA LYS A 214 -6.36 -32.13 13.09
C LYS A 214 -4.87 -31.84 13.16
N SER A 215 -4.09 -32.83 13.54
CA SER A 215 -2.63 -32.77 13.52
C SER A 215 -2.05 -33.18 12.16
N GLU A 216 -2.79 -33.92 11.36
CA GLU A 216 -2.34 -34.43 10.07
C GLU A 216 -2.80 -33.53 8.93
N ALA A 217 -1.89 -33.28 7.99
CA ALA A 217 -2.20 -32.56 6.78
C ALA A 217 -2.97 -33.47 5.80
N SER A 218 -3.85 -32.87 5.03
CA SER A 218 -4.62 -33.55 3.98
C SER A 218 -4.41 -32.83 2.65
N GLU A 219 -4.39 -33.58 1.55
CA GLU A 219 -4.32 -33.02 0.20
C GLU A 219 -5.72 -32.59 -0.27
N TYR A 220 -5.75 -31.45 -0.97
CA TYR A 220 -6.93 -30.88 -1.60
C TYR A 220 -6.58 -30.33 -2.96
N ILE A 221 -7.51 -30.44 -3.91
CA ILE A 221 -7.49 -29.60 -5.12
C ILE A 221 -8.52 -28.48 -4.89
N LEU A 222 -8.02 -27.25 -4.93
CA LEU A 222 -8.82 -26.07 -4.60
C LEU A 222 -8.96 -25.14 -5.81
N ASN A 223 -10.11 -24.47 -5.88
CA ASN A 223 -10.34 -23.34 -6.76
C ASN A 223 -10.19 -22.05 -5.92
N PRO A 224 -9.09 -21.31 -6.00
CA PRO A 224 -8.90 -20.03 -5.35
C PRO A 224 -9.93 -19.00 -5.82
N ILE A 225 -10.57 -18.28 -4.87
CA ILE A 225 -11.62 -17.31 -5.18
C ILE A 225 -11.21 -15.90 -4.70
N ALA A 226 -10.77 -15.75 -3.45
CA ALA A 226 -10.39 -14.46 -2.89
C ALA A 226 -9.41 -14.63 -1.72
N ILE A 227 -8.68 -13.56 -1.40
CA ILE A 227 -7.83 -13.45 -0.21
C ILE A 227 -8.40 -12.38 0.70
N ILE A 228 -8.49 -12.68 1.99
CA ILE A 228 -9.01 -11.78 3.01
C ILE A 228 -8.01 -11.75 4.17
N GLN A 229 -7.61 -10.56 4.58
CA GLN A 229 -6.89 -10.38 5.84
C GLN A 229 -7.87 -10.01 6.94
N ARG A 230 -7.83 -10.75 8.03
CA ARG A 230 -8.61 -10.48 9.24
C ARG A 230 -7.70 -10.43 10.45
N GLY A 231 -7.49 -9.24 10.98
CA GLY A 231 -6.45 -9.01 11.97
C GLY A 231 -5.08 -9.39 11.41
N VAL A 232 -4.37 -10.29 12.09
CA VAL A 232 -3.03 -10.75 11.68
C VAL A 232 -3.05 -12.02 10.81
N ILE A 233 -4.23 -12.58 10.52
CA ILE A 233 -4.36 -13.84 9.76
C ILE A 233 -4.87 -13.54 8.36
N ILE A 234 -4.22 -14.15 7.38
CA ILE A 234 -4.63 -14.11 5.97
C ILE A 234 -5.34 -15.42 5.65
N TYR A 235 -6.48 -15.31 4.99
CA TYR A 235 -7.33 -16.43 4.58
C TYR A 235 -7.48 -16.46 3.06
N LEU A 236 -7.40 -17.63 2.50
CA LEU A 236 -7.87 -17.94 1.14
C LEU A 236 -9.33 -18.40 1.24
N LEU A 237 -10.20 -17.79 0.45
CA LEU A 237 -11.51 -18.36 0.11
C LEU A 237 -11.35 -19.26 -1.10
N ALA A 238 -11.81 -20.49 -0.98
CA ALA A 238 -11.74 -21.46 -2.07
C ALA A 238 -12.88 -22.48 -1.98
N THR A 239 -13.26 -23.06 -3.12
CA THR A 239 -14.05 -24.30 -3.19
C THR A 239 -13.13 -25.49 -3.39
N ARG A 240 -13.60 -26.66 -3.01
CA ARG A 240 -12.91 -27.93 -3.27
C ARG A 240 -13.47 -28.54 -4.55
N THR A 241 -12.60 -29.14 -5.36
CA THR A 241 -13.04 -29.81 -6.60
C THR A 241 -13.81 -31.11 -6.37
N ASP A 242 -13.60 -31.74 -5.21
CA ASP A 242 -14.32 -32.96 -4.78
C ASP A 242 -15.64 -32.66 -4.06
N ASP A 243 -16.06 -31.39 -3.95
CA ASP A 243 -17.29 -30.96 -3.33
C ASP A 243 -18.31 -30.57 -4.41
N PRO A 244 -19.35 -31.42 -4.65
CA PRO A 244 -20.33 -31.14 -5.70
C PRO A 244 -21.19 -29.90 -5.44
N GLU A 245 -21.31 -29.49 -4.17
CA GLU A 245 -22.04 -28.28 -3.79
C GLU A 245 -21.19 -27.01 -3.92
N ALA A 246 -19.90 -27.16 -4.23
CA ALA A 246 -18.95 -26.06 -4.38
C ALA A 246 -18.99 -25.04 -3.22
N ILE A 247 -19.13 -25.56 -1.99
CA ILE A 247 -19.22 -24.72 -0.78
C ILE A 247 -17.93 -23.93 -0.63
N ILE A 248 -18.05 -22.62 -0.48
CA ILE A 248 -16.91 -21.73 -0.22
C ILE A 248 -16.42 -21.95 1.21
N ARG A 249 -15.14 -22.24 1.35
CA ARG A 249 -14.47 -22.49 2.63
C ARG A 249 -13.31 -21.54 2.83
N THR A 250 -12.98 -21.27 4.09
CA THR A 250 -11.85 -20.44 4.49
C THR A 250 -10.65 -21.31 4.84
N PHE A 251 -9.50 -20.99 4.25
CA PHE A 251 -8.22 -21.67 4.49
C PHE A 251 -7.21 -20.63 4.99
N ALA A 252 -6.75 -20.76 6.24
CA ALA A 252 -5.74 -19.86 6.78
C ALA A 252 -4.37 -20.15 6.12
N LEU A 253 -3.72 -19.12 5.57
CA LEU A 253 -2.51 -19.27 4.76
C LEU A 253 -1.37 -19.97 5.53
N HIS A 254 -1.21 -19.67 6.81
CA HIS A 254 -0.15 -20.26 7.65
C HIS A 254 -0.30 -21.78 7.92
N ARG A 255 -1.40 -22.39 7.46
CA ARG A 255 -1.66 -23.83 7.62
C ARG A 255 -1.41 -24.63 6.35
N PHE A 256 -1.02 -24.00 5.26
CA PHE A 256 -0.54 -24.69 4.08
C PHE A 256 0.90 -25.17 4.31
N ALA A 257 1.11 -26.47 4.15
CA ALA A 257 2.45 -27.06 4.19
C ALA A 257 3.13 -27.03 2.82
N SER A 258 2.35 -27.11 1.74
CA SER A 258 2.81 -26.94 0.36
C SER A 258 1.64 -26.61 -0.56
N VAL A 259 1.95 -25.88 -1.64
CA VAL A 259 0.99 -25.53 -2.68
C VAL A 259 1.66 -25.66 -4.03
N GLU A 260 1.00 -26.37 -4.95
CA GLU A 260 1.41 -26.53 -6.34
C GLU A 260 0.34 -25.95 -7.26
N ILE A 261 0.74 -25.16 -8.27
CA ILE A 261 -0.16 -24.58 -9.25
C ILE A 261 -0.49 -25.61 -10.31
N LEU A 262 -1.77 -25.82 -10.58
CA LEU A 262 -2.22 -26.71 -11.66
C LEU A 262 -2.48 -25.91 -12.93
N LYS A 263 -2.46 -26.60 -14.08
CA LYS A 263 -2.77 -25.99 -15.39
C LYS A 263 -4.27 -25.78 -15.63
N SER A 264 -5.11 -26.37 -14.77
CA SER A 264 -6.56 -26.28 -14.87
C SER A 264 -7.07 -24.92 -14.39
N THR A 265 -8.07 -24.37 -15.07
CA THR A 265 -8.74 -23.12 -14.67
C THR A 265 -9.52 -23.33 -13.37
N ALA A 266 -9.39 -22.41 -12.45
CA ALA A 266 -10.20 -22.38 -11.22
C ALA A 266 -11.65 -21.98 -11.53
N LEU A 267 -12.58 -22.64 -10.86
CA LEU A 267 -14.01 -22.35 -10.98
C LEU A 267 -14.45 -21.48 -9.82
N THR A 268 -15.04 -20.33 -10.13
CA THR A 268 -15.72 -19.47 -9.16
C THR A 268 -17.23 -19.69 -9.28
N PRO A 269 -17.97 -19.81 -8.18
CA PRO A 269 -19.45 -19.88 -8.24
C PRO A 269 -20.05 -18.66 -8.96
N GLU A 270 -21.00 -18.88 -9.86
CA GLU A 270 -21.53 -17.85 -10.78
C GLU A 270 -22.06 -16.59 -10.09
N ASN A 271 -22.60 -16.72 -8.90
CA ASN A 271 -23.20 -15.59 -8.14
C ASN A 271 -22.31 -15.14 -6.96
N PHE A 272 -21.02 -15.43 -7.00
CA PHE A 272 -20.13 -15.00 -5.93
C PHE A 272 -19.77 -13.52 -6.06
N HIS A 273 -20.12 -12.75 -5.04
CA HIS A 273 -19.68 -11.37 -4.84
C HIS A 273 -19.02 -11.27 -3.46
N LEU A 274 -17.76 -10.85 -3.42
CA LEU A 274 -16.98 -10.81 -2.19
C LEU A 274 -17.62 -9.92 -1.12
N ASP A 275 -18.09 -8.74 -1.49
CA ASP A 275 -18.74 -7.82 -0.55
C ASP A 275 -20.01 -8.45 0.05
N SER A 276 -20.88 -9.00 -0.79
CA SER A 276 -22.09 -9.70 -0.31
C SER A 276 -21.75 -10.90 0.59
N TYR A 277 -20.67 -11.61 0.30
CA TYR A 277 -20.19 -12.72 1.14
C TYR A 277 -19.72 -12.23 2.52
N LEU A 278 -19.04 -11.08 2.55
CA LEU A 278 -18.58 -10.46 3.80
C LEU A 278 -19.76 -9.89 4.61
N ASP A 279 -20.67 -9.18 3.96
CA ASP A 279 -21.85 -8.55 4.55
C ASP A 279 -22.79 -9.61 5.13
N ALA A 280 -22.89 -10.78 4.50
CA ALA A 280 -23.62 -11.92 5.04
C ALA A 280 -22.99 -12.52 6.32
N GLY A 281 -21.89 -11.95 6.82
CA GLY A 281 -21.18 -12.46 8.00
C GLY A 281 -20.51 -13.82 7.77
N SER A 282 -20.32 -14.24 6.51
CA SER A 282 -19.81 -15.58 6.16
C SER A 282 -18.38 -15.84 6.65
N MET A 283 -17.62 -14.78 6.95
CA MET A 283 -16.33 -14.89 7.66
C MET A 283 -16.47 -15.03 9.18
N GLY A 284 -17.67 -14.82 9.71
CA GLY A 284 -17.98 -15.08 11.11
C GLY A 284 -18.18 -16.58 11.33
N PHE A 285 -17.64 -17.11 12.43
CA PHE A 285 -18.00 -18.47 12.82
C PHE A 285 -19.47 -18.49 13.24
N THR A 286 -20.28 -19.36 12.62
CA THR A 286 -21.65 -19.57 13.03
C THR A 286 -21.64 -20.09 14.47
N HIS A 287 -22.38 -19.44 15.36
CA HIS A 287 -22.49 -19.94 16.72
C HIS A 287 -23.50 -21.11 16.76
N PRO A 288 -23.15 -22.30 17.29
CA PRO A 288 -23.98 -23.49 17.19
C PRO A 288 -25.41 -23.27 17.69
N LEU A 289 -25.58 -22.56 18.81
CA LEU A 289 -26.91 -22.28 19.36
C LEU A 289 -27.67 -21.23 18.57
N LEU A 290 -26.99 -20.15 18.12
CA LEU A 290 -27.64 -19.07 17.39
C LEU A 290 -28.05 -19.48 15.97
N SER A 291 -27.45 -20.54 15.43
CA SER A 291 -27.87 -21.10 14.13
C SER A 291 -29.25 -21.79 14.17
N GLN A 292 -29.83 -21.98 15.36
CA GLN A 292 -31.20 -22.51 15.56
C GLN A 292 -32.25 -21.39 15.32
N LEU A 293 -31.88 -20.13 15.31
CA LEU A 293 -32.79 -19.03 14.99
C LEU A 293 -33.18 -19.03 13.51
N PRO A 294 -34.30 -18.38 13.12
CA PRO A 294 -34.67 -18.20 11.72
C PRO A 294 -33.52 -17.67 10.90
N ASP A 295 -33.41 -18.13 9.64
CA ASP A 295 -32.34 -17.78 8.71
C ASP A 295 -30.92 -18.01 9.26
N HIS A 296 -30.77 -18.98 10.19
CA HIS A 296 -29.53 -19.29 10.87
C HIS A 296 -28.88 -18.08 11.57
N GLY A 297 -29.71 -17.17 12.10
CA GLY A 297 -29.28 -15.96 12.78
C GLY A 297 -28.76 -14.86 11.84
N LYS A 298 -29.05 -14.94 10.54
CA LYS A 298 -28.76 -13.87 9.58
C LYS A 298 -29.83 -12.78 9.65
N ASN A 299 -29.41 -11.53 9.39
CA ASN A 299 -30.29 -10.35 9.37
C ASN A 299 -31.30 -10.36 10.56
N THR A 300 -30.81 -10.67 11.73
CA THR A 300 -31.63 -10.78 12.94
C THR A 300 -31.75 -9.42 13.62
N ALA A 301 -32.99 -8.97 13.87
CA ALA A 301 -33.22 -7.80 14.69
C ALA A 301 -32.84 -8.09 16.15
N ILE A 302 -31.97 -7.27 16.69
CA ILE A 302 -31.51 -7.36 18.08
C ILE A 302 -31.88 -6.12 18.87
N GLU A 303 -32.08 -6.31 20.17
CA GLU A 303 -32.18 -5.23 21.15
C GLU A 303 -31.12 -5.49 22.22
N LEU A 304 -30.28 -4.49 22.47
CA LEU A 304 -29.20 -4.56 23.43
C LEU A 304 -29.35 -3.44 24.46
N LYS A 305 -29.39 -3.75 25.75
CA LYS A 305 -29.43 -2.77 26.82
C LYS A 305 -28.06 -2.66 27.49
N PHE A 306 -27.51 -1.45 27.51
CA PHE A 306 -26.21 -1.14 28.11
C PHE A 306 -26.35 -0.11 29.23
N THR A 307 -25.38 -0.08 30.15
CA THR A 307 -25.14 1.15 30.91
C THR A 307 -24.74 2.27 29.95
N THR A 308 -25.12 3.51 30.20
CA THR A 308 -24.79 4.65 29.31
C THR A 308 -23.30 4.74 29.06
N ARG A 309 -22.47 4.50 30.07
CA ARG A 309 -21.01 4.52 29.94
C ARG A 309 -20.48 3.47 28.95
N ALA A 310 -21.00 2.24 29.02
CA ALA A 310 -20.51 1.13 28.18
C ALA A 310 -20.98 1.25 26.73
N GLY A 311 -22.25 1.65 26.52
CA GLY A 311 -22.85 1.72 25.20
C GLY A 311 -22.59 3.06 24.46
N LYS A 312 -21.99 4.08 25.10
CA LYS A 312 -21.82 5.40 24.51
C LYS A 312 -21.11 5.40 23.17
N SER A 313 -20.05 4.61 23.01
CA SER A 313 -19.31 4.52 21.76
C SER A 313 -20.17 4.03 20.58
N LEU A 314 -21.22 3.26 20.86
CA LEU A 314 -22.15 2.75 19.84
C LEU A 314 -23.12 3.82 19.31
N THR A 315 -23.18 4.99 19.93
CA THR A 315 -23.89 6.15 19.37
C THR A 315 -23.11 6.82 18.24
N GLU A 316 -21.79 6.63 18.21
CA GLU A 316 -20.86 7.20 17.23
C GLU A 316 -20.47 6.17 16.17
N SER A 317 -20.32 4.89 16.58
CA SER A 317 -19.96 3.77 15.71
C SER A 317 -21.07 2.72 15.72
N LYS A 318 -21.87 2.70 14.67
CA LYS A 318 -23.07 1.87 14.57
C LYS A 318 -22.75 0.39 14.27
N LEU A 319 -23.62 -0.52 14.73
CA LEU A 319 -23.59 -1.93 14.38
C LEU A 319 -24.17 -2.21 12.99
N SER A 320 -25.15 -1.42 12.57
CA SER A 320 -25.84 -1.51 11.29
C SER A 320 -26.41 -0.16 10.88
N ASP A 321 -26.76 0.00 9.61
CA ASP A 321 -27.33 1.25 9.07
C ASP A 321 -28.66 1.60 9.69
N ASP A 322 -29.47 0.59 10.03
CA ASP A 322 -30.79 0.73 10.66
C ASP A 322 -30.74 0.94 12.18
N GLN A 323 -29.52 1.02 12.75
CA GLN A 323 -29.37 1.18 14.20
C GLN A 323 -30.07 2.42 14.73
N THR A 324 -30.87 2.22 15.76
CA THR A 324 -31.46 3.29 16.59
C THR A 324 -30.99 3.18 18.03
N VAL A 325 -30.89 4.33 18.70
CA VAL A 325 -30.44 4.40 20.11
C VAL A 325 -31.46 5.18 20.92
N MET A 326 -31.88 4.62 22.04
CA MET A 326 -32.78 5.27 23.01
C MET A 326 -32.06 5.34 24.36
N PHE A 327 -31.99 6.59 24.88
CA PHE A 327 -31.49 6.83 26.23
C PHE A 327 -32.66 6.69 27.21
N ASN A 328 -32.45 5.91 28.27
CA ASN A 328 -33.45 5.67 29.30
C ASN A 328 -33.19 6.51 30.54
N ASP A 329 -34.22 6.72 31.38
CA ASP A 329 -34.13 7.55 32.60
C ASP A 329 -33.28 6.91 33.72
N ASP A 330 -32.96 5.60 33.60
CA ASP A 330 -32.20 4.81 34.58
C ASP A 330 -30.68 4.76 34.30
N ASP A 331 -30.12 5.75 33.61
CA ASP A 331 -28.71 5.81 33.18
C ASP A 331 -28.29 4.60 32.32
N THR A 332 -29.23 4.09 31.54
CA THR A 332 -29.01 3.07 30.55
C THR A 332 -29.34 3.55 29.15
N LEU A 333 -28.87 2.83 28.13
CA LEU A 333 -29.31 3.03 26.76
C LEU A 333 -29.68 1.70 26.12
N THR A 334 -30.65 1.76 25.22
CA THR A 334 -31.12 0.62 24.44
C THR A 334 -30.78 0.86 22.96
N ILE A 335 -30.20 -0.15 22.35
CA ILE A 335 -29.82 -0.16 20.94
C ILE A 335 -30.68 -1.20 20.23
N HIS A 336 -31.30 -0.80 19.13
CA HIS A 336 -31.94 -1.70 18.19
C HIS A 336 -31.12 -1.70 16.89
N ALA A 337 -30.82 -2.87 16.34
CA ALA A 337 -30.04 -3.03 15.13
C ALA A 337 -30.37 -4.37 14.46
N THR A 338 -30.16 -4.47 13.15
CA THR A 338 -30.24 -5.74 12.42
C THR A 338 -28.85 -6.24 12.09
N VAL A 339 -28.48 -7.41 12.58
CA VAL A 339 -27.10 -7.94 12.46
C VAL A 339 -27.09 -9.44 12.20
N ASN A 340 -25.95 -9.96 11.74
CA ASN A 340 -25.70 -11.40 11.68
C ASN A 340 -25.15 -11.89 13.03
N LEU A 341 -25.82 -12.89 13.62
CA LEU A 341 -25.46 -13.46 14.91
C LEU A 341 -24.30 -14.45 14.77
N THR A 342 -23.09 -13.94 14.85
CA THR A 342 -21.85 -14.72 14.74
C THR A 342 -21.19 -14.92 16.10
N SER A 343 -20.33 -15.94 16.22
CA SER A 343 -19.50 -16.14 17.43
C SER A 343 -18.66 -14.89 17.76
N GLN A 344 -18.22 -14.12 16.75
CA GLN A 344 -17.49 -12.88 16.97
C GLN A 344 -18.34 -11.80 17.62
N LEU A 345 -19.60 -11.67 17.20
CA LEU A 345 -20.55 -10.76 17.85
C LEU A 345 -20.73 -11.15 19.31
N VAL A 346 -20.90 -12.46 19.60
CA VAL A 346 -21.00 -12.97 20.96
C VAL A 346 -19.77 -12.63 21.80
N TRP A 347 -18.57 -12.88 21.29
CA TRP A 347 -17.33 -12.56 22.00
C TRP A 347 -17.18 -11.06 22.22
N TRP A 348 -17.55 -10.25 21.24
CA TRP A 348 -17.51 -8.80 21.34
C TRP A 348 -18.51 -8.27 22.38
N LEU A 349 -19.74 -8.79 22.38
CA LEU A 349 -20.76 -8.45 23.39
C LEU A 349 -20.31 -8.86 24.80
N ARG A 350 -19.75 -10.06 24.98
CA ARG A 350 -19.18 -10.52 26.25
C ARG A 350 -18.05 -9.60 26.74
N GLY A 351 -17.33 -8.95 25.85
CA GLY A 351 -16.27 -7.98 26.16
C GLY A 351 -16.77 -6.75 26.93
N PHE A 352 -18.06 -6.41 26.85
CA PHE A 352 -18.65 -5.34 27.65
C PHE A 352 -18.84 -5.72 29.14
N GLY A 353 -18.78 -7.00 29.47
CA GLY A 353 -18.92 -7.49 30.84
C GLY A 353 -20.20 -6.98 31.50
N LYS A 354 -20.09 -6.38 32.69
CA LYS A 354 -21.23 -5.82 33.43
C LYS A 354 -21.86 -4.58 32.76
N GLY A 355 -21.27 -4.06 31.71
CA GLY A 355 -21.78 -2.92 30.95
C GLY A 355 -22.94 -3.30 30.01
N LEU A 356 -23.03 -4.55 29.57
CA LEU A 356 -24.18 -5.13 28.85
C LEU A 356 -25.15 -5.72 29.89
N LEU A 357 -26.37 -5.21 29.90
CA LEU A 357 -27.39 -5.54 30.92
C LEU A 357 -28.42 -6.52 30.40
N ASP A 358 -28.77 -6.45 29.12
CA ASP A 358 -29.77 -7.33 28.49
C ASP A 358 -29.51 -7.44 26.98
N ALA A 359 -29.97 -8.53 26.39
CA ALA A 359 -29.88 -8.79 24.97
C ALA A 359 -31.12 -9.59 24.48
N LYS A 360 -31.65 -9.22 23.32
CA LYS A 360 -32.72 -9.97 22.64
C LYS A 360 -32.27 -10.30 21.21
N PRO A 361 -32.71 -11.44 20.66
CA PRO A 361 -33.68 -12.41 21.20
C PRO A 361 -33.14 -13.18 22.42
N GLN A 362 -34.04 -13.89 23.14
CA GLN A 362 -33.71 -14.58 24.35
C GLN A 362 -32.54 -15.58 24.22
N LEU A 363 -32.39 -16.19 23.05
CA LEU A 363 -31.26 -17.09 22.78
C LEU A 363 -29.92 -16.33 22.75
N LEU A 364 -29.91 -15.10 22.24
CA LEU A 364 -28.72 -14.23 22.30
C LEU A 364 -28.40 -13.87 23.76
N HIS A 365 -29.41 -13.52 24.56
CA HIS A 365 -29.26 -13.30 26.01
C HIS A 365 -28.56 -14.45 26.70
N GLN A 366 -29.10 -15.66 26.50
CA GLN A 366 -28.55 -16.88 27.08
C GLN A 366 -27.09 -17.09 26.71
N VAL A 367 -26.79 -17.01 25.42
CA VAL A 367 -25.42 -17.21 24.90
C VAL A 367 -24.45 -16.17 25.42
N VAL A 368 -24.87 -14.89 25.59
CA VAL A 368 -23.97 -13.80 25.97
C VAL A 368 -23.82 -13.61 27.47
N LEU A 369 -24.93 -13.75 28.24
CA LEU A 369 -25.01 -13.38 29.65
C LEU A 369 -25.09 -14.57 30.61
N ASP A 370 -25.60 -15.75 30.17
CA ASP A 370 -25.70 -16.92 31.04
C ASP A 370 -24.37 -17.66 31.13
N LYS A 371 -23.80 -17.73 32.31
CA LYS A 371 -22.52 -18.41 32.59
C LYS A 371 -22.59 -19.92 32.48
N GLN A 372 -23.79 -20.50 32.45
CA GLN A 372 -23.99 -21.96 32.49
C GLN A 372 -23.74 -22.70 31.17
N LEU A 373 -23.60 -21.96 30.06
CA LEU A 373 -23.37 -22.55 28.73
C LEU A 373 -21.87 -22.65 28.33
N ASP A 374 -20.96 -22.18 29.19
CA ASP A 374 -19.51 -22.22 28.91
C ASP A 374 -18.86 -23.58 29.26
N ASP A 375 -19.54 -24.44 30.02
CA ASP A 375 -19.00 -25.75 30.48
C ASP A 375 -19.31 -26.93 29.53
N GLU A 376 -20.00 -26.70 28.40
CA GLU A 376 -20.39 -27.76 27.44
C GLU A 376 -19.66 -27.67 26.07
N GLN A 377 -18.55 -26.93 25.95
CA GLN A 377 -17.79 -26.86 24.70
C GLN A 377 -16.35 -27.38 24.82
#